data_fab48eae35526b93660353b5f06a4c2a
#
_entry.id   fab48eae35526b93660353b5f06a4c2a
#
_cell.length_a   1.000
_cell.length_b   1.000
_cell.length_c   1.000
_cell.angle_alpha   90.00
_cell.angle_beta   90.00
_cell.angle_gamma   90.00
#
_symmetry.space_group_name_H-M   'P 1'
#
loop_
_entity.id
_entity.type
_entity.pdbx_description
1 polymer ?
#
loop_
_entity_poly.entity_id
_entity_poly.type
_entity_poly.pdbx_seq_one_letter_code
_entity_poly.pdbx_strand_id
1 'polypeptide(L)'
;MKKKVWKWLLGILIFILIAISIMVVVVKNKEYQPSQSAISTSQEASIVDNVIRFEGDNNKPKVIFYPGALVEPASYSIWAQKVAQAGYSVYIVHFPLDLAVLNSNAANKISKSNGYVIGGHSLGGTMAAKYAKNNPNNLKGLFFLASYPENKNDLHEINVPVLSLTATKDGVLNHTNYQKTKKLLPNNTIYEQIKGGNHAGFGSYGKQSGDNTASISNAKQQNIISTLLINWLNSSISE
;
A
#
# COMPACT_ATOMS: atom_id res chain seq x y z
N MET A 1 4.45 17.87 -49.99
CA MET A 1 4.18 18.30 -48.59
C MET A 1 3.89 17.15 -47.65
N LYS A 2 2.95 16.24 -47.91
CA LYS A 2 2.53 15.12 -46.99
C LYS A 2 3.69 14.24 -46.51
N LYS A 3 4.64 13.82 -47.39
CA LYS A 3 5.79 12.95 -46.98
C LYS A 3 6.78 13.63 -46.01
N LYS A 4 6.93 14.98 -46.09
CA LYS A 4 7.83 15.72 -45.19
C LYS A 4 7.21 15.84 -43.77
N VAL A 5 5.91 16.11 -43.68
CA VAL A 5 5.16 16.15 -42.44
C VAL A 5 5.19 14.79 -41.73
N TRP A 6 5.03 13.69 -42.46
CA TRP A 6 5.06 12.32 -41.91
C TRP A 6 6.41 11.97 -41.27
N LYS A 7 7.53 12.37 -41.92
CA LYS A 7 8.88 12.19 -41.37
C LYS A 7 9.07 12.96 -40.07
N TRP A 8 8.53 14.18 -39.97
CA TRP A 8 8.55 14.98 -38.78
C TRP A 8 7.73 14.35 -37.64
N LEU A 9 6.53 13.89 -37.93
CA LEU A 9 5.69 13.18 -36.95
C LEU A 9 6.34 11.89 -36.48
N LEU A 10 7.00 11.13 -37.36
CA LEU A 10 7.74 9.94 -36.96
C LEU A 10 8.94 10.29 -36.09
N GLY A 11 9.67 11.35 -36.38
CA GLY A 11 10.78 11.83 -35.55
C GLY A 11 10.32 12.23 -34.14
N ILE A 12 9.20 12.95 -34.02
CA ILE A 12 8.57 13.31 -32.74
C ILE A 12 8.17 12.06 -31.98
N LEU A 13 7.53 11.08 -32.62
CA LEU A 13 7.12 9.84 -31.99
C LEU A 13 8.32 9.07 -31.44
N ILE A 14 9.40 8.93 -32.21
CA ILE A 14 10.63 8.25 -31.77
C ILE A 14 11.23 9.00 -30.56
N PHE A 15 11.29 10.33 -30.62
CA PHE A 15 11.79 11.13 -29.48
C PHE A 15 10.97 10.89 -28.21
N ILE A 16 9.64 10.89 -28.31
CA ILE A 16 8.74 10.61 -27.18
C ILE A 16 8.99 9.20 -26.63
N LEU A 17 9.12 8.18 -27.48
CA LEU A 17 9.38 6.81 -27.04
C LEU A 17 10.74 6.69 -26.32
N ILE A 18 11.78 7.37 -26.82
CA ILE A 18 13.09 7.40 -26.15
C ILE A 18 12.97 8.10 -24.78
N ALA A 19 12.28 9.25 -24.71
CA ALA A 19 12.08 9.98 -23.45
C ALA A 19 11.32 9.14 -22.42
N ILE A 20 10.26 8.43 -22.84
CA ILE A 20 9.51 7.51 -21.99
C ILE A 20 10.42 6.36 -21.51
N SER A 21 11.20 5.75 -22.40
CA SER A 21 12.12 4.66 -22.05
C SER A 21 13.16 5.11 -21.02
N ILE A 22 13.74 6.29 -21.17
CA ILE A 22 14.69 6.87 -20.22
C ILE A 22 13.98 7.09 -18.86
N MET A 23 12.77 7.65 -18.88
CA MET A 23 11.99 7.89 -17.67
C MET A 23 11.72 6.58 -16.92
N VAL A 24 11.31 5.52 -17.63
CA VAL A 24 11.08 4.19 -17.05
C VAL A 24 12.35 3.64 -16.38
N VAL A 25 13.49 3.73 -17.05
CA VAL A 25 14.79 3.29 -16.50
C VAL A 25 15.14 4.08 -15.23
N VAL A 26 14.98 5.41 -15.26
CA VAL A 26 15.27 6.26 -14.09
C VAL A 26 14.37 5.92 -12.91
N VAL A 27 13.07 5.66 -13.15
CA VAL A 27 12.11 5.28 -12.12
C VAL A 27 12.47 3.91 -11.54
N LYS A 28 12.76 2.92 -12.38
CA LYS A 28 13.16 1.56 -11.95
C LYS A 28 14.47 1.57 -11.13
N ASN A 29 15.42 2.42 -11.46
CA ASN A 29 16.66 2.55 -10.68
C ASN A 29 16.46 3.19 -9.29
N LYS A 30 15.31 3.81 -9.04
CA LYS A 30 14.93 4.39 -7.73
C LYS A 30 14.01 3.48 -6.91
N GLU A 31 13.64 2.34 -7.44
CA GLU A 31 12.78 1.37 -6.78
C GLU A 31 13.49 0.74 -5.57
N TYR A 32 12.78 0.71 -4.46
CA TYR A 32 13.24 0.04 -3.24
C TYR A 32 12.99 -1.46 -3.35
N GLN A 33 14.09 -2.21 -3.38
CA GLN A 33 14.04 -3.67 -3.53
C GLN A 33 13.77 -4.39 -2.20
N PRO A 34 13.03 -5.50 -2.21
CA PRO A 34 12.73 -6.26 -1.00
C PRO A 34 13.99 -6.86 -0.39
N SER A 35 14.01 -6.99 0.93
CA SER A 35 15.05 -7.74 1.62
C SER A 35 15.01 -9.23 1.26
N GLN A 36 16.11 -9.95 1.48
CA GLN A 36 16.16 -11.39 1.23
C GLN A 36 15.08 -12.16 1.99
N SER A 37 14.77 -11.77 3.23
CA SER A 37 13.69 -12.40 4.01
C SER A 37 12.30 -12.12 3.41
N ALA A 38 12.07 -10.92 2.87
CA ALA A 38 10.81 -10.61 2.19
C ALA A 38 10.67 -11.39 0.87
N ILE A 39 11.77 -11.53 0.11
CA ILE A 39 11.81 -12.36 -1.11
C ILE A 39 11.48 -13.82 -0.77
N SER A 40 12.18 -14.41 0.21
CA SER A 40 11.92 -15.79 0.61
C SER A 40 10.47 -16.00 1.06
N THR A 41 9.92 -15.06 1.82
CA THR A 41 8.51 -15.13 2.26
C THR A 41 7.55 -15.01 1.07
N SER A 42 7.85 -14.15 0.09
CA SER A 42 6.98 -13.96 -1.08
C SER A 42 6.88 -15.21 -1.97
N GLN A 43 7.87 -16.11 -1.92
CA GLN A 43 7.85 -17.38 -2.67
C GLN A 43 6.78 -18.37 -2.16
N GLU A 44 6.26 -18.16 -0.95
CA GLU A 44 5.17 -18.96 -0.39
C GLU A 44 3.78 -18.46 -0.86
N ALA A 45 3.74 -17.34 -1.56
CA ALA A 45 2.51 -16.76 -2.11
C ALA A 45 2.27 -17.21 -3.56
N SER A 46 1.02 -17.16 -4.00
CA SER A 46 0.67 -17.25 -5.41
C SER A 46 0.73 -15.85 -6.06
N ILE A 47 1.12 -15.80 -7.33
CA ILE A 47 1.09 -14.56 -8.13
C ILE A 47 0.04 -14.73 -9.22
N VAL A 48 -1.03 -13.93 -9.15
CA VAL A 48 -2.12 -13.95 -10.13
C VAL A 48 -2.45 -12.51 -10.53
N ASP A 49 -2.47 -12.20 -11.82
CA ASP A 49 -2.83 -10.88 -12.36
C ASP A 49 -2.05 -9.70 -11.75
N ASN A 50 -0.76 -9.84 -11.56
CA ASN A 50 0.11 -8.87 -10.88
C ASN A 50 -0.29 -8.59 -9.42
N VAL A 51 -0.77 -9.60 -8.70
CA VAL A 51 -1.08 -9.54 -7.27
C VAL A 51 -0.35 -10.68 -6.57
N ILE A 52 0.40 -10.36 -5.52
CA ILE A 52 0.95 -11.36 -4.59
C ILE A 52 -0.17 -11.73 -3.63
N ARG A 53 -0.56 -13.00 -3.62
CA ARG A 53 -1.66 -13.49 -2.80
C ARG A 53 -1.18 -14.51 -1.77
N PHE A 54 -1.36 -14.18 -0.50
CA PHE A 54 -1.25 -15.13 0.60
C PHE A 54 -2.65 -15.64 0.95
N GLU A 55 -2.82 -16.95 0.90
CA GLU A 55 -4.11 -17.60 1.16
C GLU A 55 -4.43 -17.62 2.65
N GLY A 56 -5.66 -17.28 3.00
CA GLY A 56 -6.27 -17.43 4.31
C GLY A 56 -7.58 -18.22 4.22
N ASP A 57 -8.50 -17.96 5.13
CA ASP A 57 -9.86 -18.52 5.08
C ASP A 57 -10.72 -17.74 4.07
N ASN A 58 -11.34 -18.44 3.14
CA ASN A 58 -12.20 -17.83 2.11
C ASN A 58 -13.52 -17.26 2.66
N ASN A 59 -13.90 -17.59 3.89
CA ASN A 59 -15.10 -17.06 4.54
C ASN A 59 -14.86 -15.68 5.18
N LYS A 60 -13.59 -15.31 5.42
CA LYS A 60 -13.23 -14.00 5.96
C LYS A 60 -13.10 -12.94 4.86
N PRO A 61 -13.31 -11.64 5.18
CA PRO A 61 -13.07 -10.55 4.23
C PRO A 61 -11.63 -10.54 3.73
N LYS A 62 -11.46 -10.24 2.44
CA LYS A 62 -10.15 -10.13 1.81
C LYS A 62 -9.42 -8.88 2.30
N VAL A 63 -8.13 -8.97 2.59
CA VAL A 63 -7.27 -7.82 2.89
C VAL A 63 -6.54 -7.40 1.63
N ILE A 64 -6.87 -6.22 1.09
CA ILE A 64 -6.25 -5.67 -0.11
C ILE A 64 -5.23 -4.61 0.32
N PHE A 65 -4.01 -4.70 -0.16
CA PHE A 65 -2.94 -3.81 0.23
C PHE A 65 -2.30 -3.10 -0.97
N TYR A 66 -2.16 -1.79 -0.83
CA TYR A 66 -1.51 -0.90 -1.80
C TYR A 66 -0.12 -0.49 -1.29
N PRO A 67 0.96 -0.97 -1.94
CA PRO A 67 2.35 -0.61 -1.62
C PRO A 67 2.63 0.90 -1.65
N GLY A 68 3.69 1.31 -0.95
CA GLY A 68 4.24 2.66 -1.05
C GLY A 68 4.83 2.95 -2.42
N ALA A 69 5.01 4.23 -2.73
CA ALA A 69 5.59 4.63 -4.01
C ALA A 69 7.00 4.07 -4.20
N LEU A 70 7.27 3.48 -5.37
CA LEU A 70 8.56 2.90 -5.75
C LEU A 70 9.04 1.79 -4.81
N VAL A 71 8.14 1.13 -4.10
CA VAL A 71 8.47 -0.02 -3.24
C VAL A 71 7.94 -1.28 -3.90
N GLU A 72 8.84 -2.20 -4.22
CA GLU A 72 8.50 -3.49 -4.81
C GLU A 72 7.56 -4.27 -3.86
N PRO A 73 6.42 -4.78 -4.36
CA PRO A 73 5.35 -5.39 -3.55
C PRO A 73 5.78 -6.51 -2.61
N ALA A 74 6.76 -7.34 -2.99
CA ALA A 74 7.27 -8.40 -2.14
C ALA A 74 7.86 -7.89 -0.81
N SER A 75 8.21 -6.60 -0.73
CA SER A 75 8.68 -5.95 0.50
C SER A 75 7.69 -6.04 1.68
N TYR A 76 6.42 -6.30 1.40
CA TYR A 76 5.35 -6.37 2.42
C TYR A 76 4.98 -7.81 2.80
N SER A 77 5.65 -8.81 2.22
CA SER A 77 5.29 -10.23 2.38
C SER A 77 5.37 -10.72 3.83
N ILE A 78 6.30 -10.21 4.64
CA ILE A 78 6.55 -10.74 5.99
C ILE A 78 5.34 -10.56 6.92
N TRP A 79 4.78 -9.36 7.01
CA TRP A 79 3.57 -9.16 7.83
C TRP A 79 2.32 -9.70 7.13
N ALA A 80 2.27 -9.66 5.78
CA ALA A 80 1.13 -10.14 5.03
C ALA A 80 0.91 -11.66 5.20
N GLN A 81 1.97 -12.45 5.15
CA GLN A 81 1.92 -13.88 5.41
C GLN A 81 1.37 -14.18 6.82
N LYS A 82 1.79 -13.44 7.84
CA LYS A 82 1.29 -13.61 9.21
C LYS A 82 -0.21 -13.30 9.34
N VAL A 83 -0.68 -12.27 8.62
CA VAL A 83 -2.11 -11.94 8.56
C VAL A 83 -2.88 -13.06 7.86
N ALA A 84 -2.30 -13.65 6.80
CA ALA A 84 -2.92 -14.80 6.12
C ALA A 84 -2.96 -16.05 7.00
N GLN A 85 -1.90 -16.34 7.75
CA GLN A 85 -1.86 -17.42 8.74
C GLN A 85 -2.89 -17.24 9.86
N ALA A 86 -3.32 -16.01 10.14
CA ALA A 86 -4.42 -15.70 11.06
C ALA A 86 -5.82 -15.85 10.39
N GLY A 87 -5.87 -16.29 9.14
CA GLY A 87 -7.08 -16.61 8.40
C GLY A 87 -7.57 -15.53 7.43
N TYR A 88 -6.89 -14.41 7.27
CA TYR A 88 -7.30 -13.36 6.33
C TYR A 88 -6.49 -13.43 5.03
N SER A 89 -7.09 -13.80 3.91
CA SER A 89 -6.39 -13.77 2.61
C SER A 89 -5.90 -12.36 2.28
N VAL A 90 -4.57 -12.20 2.04
CA VAL A 90 -3.94 -10.91 1.78
C VAL A 90 -3.54 -10.80 0.32
N TYR A 91 -3.91 -9.69 -0.31
CA TYR A 91 -3.67 -9.36 -1.70
C TYR A 91 -2.81 -8.10 -1.80
N ILE A 92 -1.51 -8.25 -2.08
CA ILE A 92 -0.58 -7.12 -2.28
C ILE A 92 -0.59 -6.79 -3.77
N VAL A 93 -1.06 -5.61 -4.12
CA VAL A 93 -1.23 -5.18 -5.52
C VAL A 93 0.10 -4.69 -6.09
N HIS A 94 0.44 -5.15 -7.29
CA HIS A 94 1.57 -4.61 -8.05
C HIS A 94 1.07 -3.57 -9.06
N PHE A 95 1.58 -2.35 -8.96
CA PHE A 95 1.21 -1.23 -9.80
C PHE A 95 2.20 -0.99 -10.93
N PRO A 96 1.78 -0.40 -12.07
CA PRO A 96 2.72 0.09 -13.07
C PRO A 96 3.74 1.04 -12.44
N LEU A 97 5.04 0.77 -12.65
CA LEU A 97 6.16 1.52 -12.08
C LEU A 97 6.12 1.65 -10.55
N ASP A 98 5.47 0.72 -9.86
CA ASP A 98 5.26 0.72 -8.41
C ASP A 98 4.63 2.03 -7.87
N LEU A 99 3.71 2.59 -8.67
CA LEU A 99 3.00 3.83 -8.37
C LEU A 99 1.48 3.61 -8.38
N ALA A 100 0.86 3.55 -7.21
CA ALA A 100 -0.58 3.33 -7.03
C ALA A 100 -1.44 4.42 -7.70
N VAL A 101 -0.89 5.62 -7.94
CA VAL A 101 -1.58 6.71 -8.65
C VAL A 101 -1.89 6.36 -10.11
N LEU A 102 -1.11 5.46 -10.74
CA LEU A 102 -1.29 5.07 -12.14
C LEU A 102 -2.45 4.08 -12.33
N ASN A 103 -2.89 3.41 -11.25
CA ASN A 103 -4.04 2.50 -11.29
C ASN A 103 -4.72 2.38 -9.91
N SER A 104 -5.24 3.48 -9.37
CA SER A 104 -5.88 3.49 -8.05
C SER A 104 -7.10 2.55 -7.93
N ASN A 105 -7.66 2.07 -9.05
CA ASN A 105 -8.80 1.17 -9.11
C ASN A 105 -8.42 -0.32 -9.23
N ALA A 106 -7.14 -0.68 -9.03
CA ALA A 106 -6.68 -2.07 -9.18
C ALA A 106 -7.45 -3.07 -8.29
N ALA A 107 -7.91 -2.65 -7.12
CA ALA A 107 -8.72 -3.48 -6.21
C ALA A 107 -10.05 -3.94 -6.80
N ASN A 108 -10.58 -3.34 -7.88
CA ASN A 108 -11.84 -3.75 -8.52
C ASN A 108 -11.87 -5.23 -8.93
N LYS A 109 -10.71 -5.80 -9.24
CA LYS A 109 -10.62 -7.23 -9.61
C LYS A 109 -10.74 -8.17 -8.41
N ILE A 110 -10.49 -7.66 -7.19
CA ILE A 110 -10.37 -8.44 -5.95
C ILE A 110 -11.61 -8.27 -5.06
N SER A 111 -12.18 -7.06 -5.00
CA SER A 111 -13.20 -6.63 -4.04
C SER A 111 -14.63 -7.18 -4.28
N LYS A 112 -14.84 -7.97 -5.34
CA LYS A 112 -16.19 -8.32 -5.85
C LYS A 112 -17.01 -9.27 -4.99
N SER A 113 -16.40 -10.01 -4.04
CA SER A 113 -17.10 -11.03 -3.24
C SER A 113 -16.66 -11.03 -1.79
N ASN A 114 -17.54 -11.44 -0.87
CA ASN A 114 -17.31 -11.68 0.58
C ASN A 114 -16.83 -10.48 1.40
N GLY A 115 -17.00 -9.25 0.88
CA GLY A 115 -16.49 -8.08 1.55
C GLY A 115 -14.95 -7.94 1.46
N TYR A 116 -14.45 -6.76 1.73
CA TYR A 116 -13.02 -6.50 1.70
C TYR A 116 -12.61 -5.44 2.72
N VAL A 117 -11.40 -5.58 3.21
CA VAL A 117 -10.66 -4.57 3.95
C VAL A 117 -9.59 -4.03 3.00
N ILE A 118 -9.40 -2.73 2.93
CA ILE A 118 -8.33 -2.17 2.10
C ILE A 118 -7.42 -1.30 2.94
N GLY A 119 -6.16 -1.25 2.59
CA GLY A 119 -5.20 -0.35 3.22
C GLY A 119 -3.97 -0.16 2.36
N GLY A 120 -3.02 0.61 2.86
CA GLY A 120 -1.79 0.82 2.14
C GLY A 120 -0.76 1.59 2.95
N HIS A 121 0.46 1.57 2.42
CA HIS A 121 1.60 2.29 2.99
C HIS A 121 1.83 3.60 2.23
N SER A 122 2.07 4.70 2.96
CA SER A 122 2.47 5.98 2.36
C SER A 122 1.52 6.39 1.22
N LEU A 123 2.00 6.64 0.00
CA LEU A 123 1.18 6.96 -1.16
C LEU A 123 0.12 5.88 -1.46
N GLY A 124 0.45 4.61 -1.24
CA GLY A 124 -0.51 3.51 -1.41
C GLY A 124 -1.72 3.64 -0.49
N GLY A 125 -1.52 4.03 0.78
CA GLY A 125 -2.62 4.28 1.71
C GLY A 125 -3.51 5.45 1.30
N THR A 126 -2.92 6.53 0.76
CA THR A 126 -3.68 7.64 0.18
C THR A 126 -4.54 7.18 -1.01
N MET A 127 -4.03 6.29 -1.86
CA MET A 127 -4.79 5.74 -2.99
C MET A 127 -5.82 4.70 -2.54
N ALA A 128 -5.55 3.94 -1.48
CA ALA A 128 -6.53 3.05 -0.84
C ALA A 128 -7.71 3.83 -0.25
N ALA A 129 -7.45 5.00 0.37
CA ALA A 129 -8.50 5.91 0.83
C ALA A 129 -9.38 6.41 -0.31
N LYS A 130 -8.76 6.82 -1.44
CA LYS A 130 -9.49 7.22 -2.65
C LYS A 130 -10.35 6.08 -3.18
N TYR A 131 -9.81 4.86 -3.19
CA TYR A 131 -10.56 3.68 -3.62
C TYR A 131 -11.75 3.41 -2.71
N ALA A 132 -11.54 3.38 -1.39
CA ALA A 132 -12.58 3.14 -0.39
C ALA A 132 -13.72 4.16 -0.50
N LYS A 133 -13.42 5.45 -0.67
CA LYS A 133 -14.42 6.51 -0.87
C LYS A 133 -15.31 6.25 -2.09
N ASN A 134 -14.72 5.83 -3.20
CA ASN A 134 -15.44 5.63 -4.46
C ASN A 134 -16.13 4.25 -4.58
N ASN A 135 -15.77 3.29 -3.71
CA ASN A 135 -16.26 1.91 -3.74
C ASN A 135 -16.69 1.45 -2.33
N PRO A 136 -17.67 2.10 -1.70
CA PRO A 136 -18.08 1.79 -0.32
C PRO A 136 -18.80 0.44 -0.20
N ASN A 137 -19.32 -0.10 -1.31
CA ASN A 137 -20.06 -1.37 -1.31
C ASN A 137 -19.13 -2.53 -0.94
N ASN A 138 -19.54 -3.34 0.03
CA ASN A 138 -18.78 -4.48 0.57
C ASN A 138 -17.46 -4.08 1.28
N LEU A 139 -17.17 -2.79 1.46
CA LEU A 139 -16.08 -2.34 2.31
C LEU A 139 -16.37 -2.71 3.77
N LYS A 140 -15.46 -3.45 4.40
CA LYS A 140 -15.57 -3.90 5.79
C LYS A 140 -14.61 -3.15 6.73
N GLY A 141 -13.58 -2.52 6.21
CA GLY A 141 -12.61 -1.75 7.00
C GLY A 141 -11.53 -1.10 6.15
N LEU A 142 -10.86 -0.13 6.74
CA LEU A 142 -9.78 0.63 6.10
C LEU A 142 -8.59 0.74 7.04
N PHE A 143 -7.36 0.59 6.54
CA PHE A 143 -6.18 0.81 7.38
C PHE A 143 -5.09 1.60 6.66
N PHE A 144 -4.33 2.36 7.46
CA PHE A 144 -3.23 3.19 7.01
C PHE A 144 -1.93 2.77 7.69
N LEU A 145 -0.87 2.57 6.91
CA LEU A 145 0.49 2.38 7.40
C LEU A 145 1.30 3.63 7.00
N ALA A 146 1.65 4.48 7.96
CA ALA A 146 2.33 5.76 7.73
C ALA A 146 1.68 6.58 6.60
N SER A 147 0.36 6.74 6.64
CA SER A 147 -0.42 7.36 5.56
C SER A 147 -1.67 8.04 6.09
N TYR A 148 -2.33 8.82 5.22
CA TYR A 148 -3.56 9.54 5.50
C TYR A 148 -4.33 9.84 4.20
N PRO A 149 -5.66 10.12 4.27
CA PRO A 149 -6.44 10.50 3.11
C PRO A 149 -6.12 11.93 2.64
N GLU A 150 -6.27 12.20 1.35
CA GLU A 150 -6.28 13.57 0.82
C GLU A 150 -7.60 14.28 1.16
N ASN A 151 -7.61 15.63 1.23
CA ASN A 151 -8.80 16.41 1.54
C ASN A 151 -10.02 16.12 0.64
N LYS A 152 -9.79 15.82 -0.64
CA LYS A 152 -10.88 15.45 -1.58
C LYS A 152 -11.46 14.06 -1.33
N ASN A 153 -10.78 13.21 -0.54
CA ASN A 153 -11.18 11.87 -0.19
C ASN A 153 -11.62 11.82 1.29
N ASP A 154 -12.56 12.69 1.65
CA ASP A 154 -13.16 12.72 2.99
C ASP A 154 -13.91 11.42 3.27
N LEU A 155 -13.54 10.75 4.35
CA LEU A 155 -14.04 9.47 4.82
C LEU A 155 -14.70 9.57 6.20
N HIS A 156 -14.97 10.79 6.67
CA HIS A 156 -15.53 11.02 8.01
C HIS A 156 -16.84 10.24 8.25
N GLU A 157 -17.65 10.11 7.21
CA GLU A 157 -18.97 9.46 7.29
C GLU A 157 -18.99 7.99 6.86
N ILE A 158 -17.83 7.38 6.55
CA ILE A 158 -17.84 5.95 6.25
C ILE A 158 -18.18 5.16 7.51
N ASN A 159 -19.09 4.21 7.37
CA ASN A 159 -19.54 3.38 8.50
C ASN A 159 -18.76 2.05 8.57
N VAL A 160 -17.42 2.14 8.57
CA VAL A 160 -16.55 0.98 8.75
C VAL A 160 -15.41 1.30 9.71
N PRO A 161 -14.86 0.30 10.42
CA PRO A 161 -13.70 0.50 11.29
C PRO A 161 -12.48 1.01 10.50
N VAL A 162 -11.72 1.91 11.12
CA VAL A 162 -10.47 2.44 10.55
C VAL A 162 -9.33 2.25 11.55
N LEU A 163 -8.18 1.74 11.06
CA LEU A 163 -6.93 1.66 11.81
C LEU A 163 -5.87 2.53 11.16
N SER A 164 -5.18 3.35 11.93
CA SER A 164 -4.06 4.18 11.48
C SER A 164 -2.80 3.89 12.29
N LEU A 165 -1.80 3.29 11.65
CA LEU A 165 -0.51 2.98 12.25
C LEU A 165 0.55 3.98 11.79
N THR A 166 1.27 4.57 12.74
CA THR A 166 2.44 5.43 12.50
C THR A 166 3.65 4.89 13.25
N ALA A 167 4.82 5.51 13.08
CA ALA A 167 6.03 5.12 13.78
C ALA A 167 6.75 6.33 14.37
N THR A 168 7.35 6.18 15.56
CA THR A 168 7.93 7.35 16.29
C THR A 168 9.21 7.89 15.69
N LYS A 169 9.86 7.13 14.82
CA LYS A 169 11.08 7.52 14.08
C LYS A 169 10.82 7.75 12.59
N ASP A 170 9.55 7.84 12.17
CA ASP A 170 9.19 8.14 10.79
C ASP A 170 9.62 9.57 10.42
N GLY A 171 10.57 9.67 9.46
CA GLY A 171 11.09 10.94 8.94
C GLY A 171 10.44 11.37 7.61
N VAL A 172 9.60 10.52 7.02
CA VAL A 172 8.98 10.73 5.70
C VAL A 172 7.54 11.20 5.82
N LEU A 173 6.79 10.67 6.77
CA LEU A 173 5.39 11.05 7.00
C LEU A 173 5.30 12.55 7.31
N ASN A 174 4.47 13.28 6.56
CA ASN A 174 4.17 14.66 6.89
C ASN A 174 3.24 14.71 8.12
N HIS A 175 3.84 14.81 9.32
CA HIS A 175 3.12 14.79 10.59
C HIS A 175 2.10 15.94 10.72
N THR A 176 2.39 17.12 10.17
CA THR A 176 1.46 18.24 10.18
C THR A 176 0.19 17.92 9.40
N ASN A 177 0.34 17.40 8.17
CA ASN A 177 -0.81 16.99 7.36
C ASN A 177 -1.52 15.78 7.97
N TYR A 178 -0.78 14.81 8.51
CA TYR A 178 -1.37 13.67 9.22
C TYR A 178 -2.33 14.12 10.33
N GLN A 179 -1.92 15.07 11.17
CA GLN A 179 -2.78 15.59 12.24
C GLN A 179 -4.01 16.35 11.67
N LYS A 180 -3.81 17.16 10.62
CA LYS A 180 -4.90 17.91 9.98
C LYS A 180 -5.94 17.01 9.32
N THR A 181 -5.53 15.85 8.82
CA THR A 181 -6.40 14.92 8.08
C THR A 181 -7.13 13.92 8.96
N LYS A 182 -6.85 13.87 10.26
CA LYS A 182 -7.63 13.05 11.21
C LYS A 182 -9.12 13.35 11.18
N LYS A 183 -9.51 14.61 10.97
CA LYS A 183 -10.92 15.03 10.82
C LYS A 183 -11.63 14.45 9.59
N LEU A 184 -10.86 13.90 8.62
CA LEU A 184 -11.37 13.24 7.43
C LEU A 184 -11.64 11.75 7.65
N LEU A 185 -11.42 11.24 8.84
CA LEU A 185 -11.64 9.86 9.24
C LEU A 185 -12.76 9.78 10.29
N PRO A 186 -13.45 8.64 10.42
CA PRO A 186 -14.45 8.44 11.45
C PRO A 186 -13.93 8.73 12.85
N ASN A 187 -14.80 9.24 13.73
CA ASN A 187 -14.43 9.57 15.11
C ASN A 187 -13.95 8.36 15.94
N ASN A 188 -14.36 7.15 15.57
CA ASN A 188 -13.95 5.89 16.20
C ASN A 188 -12.70 5.27 15.56
N THR A 189 -11.95 6.02 14.75
CA THR A 189 -10.67 5.57 14.18
C THR A 189 -9.68 5.21 15.29
N ILE A 190 -9.08 4.02 15.20
CA ILE A 190 -8.04 3.57 16.12
C ILE A 190 -6.69 4.09 15.60
N TYR A 191 -5.97 4.81 16.46
CA TYR A 191 -4.65 5.36 16.16
C TYR A 191 -3.60 4.69 17.04
N GLU A 192 -2.63 4.02 16.42
CA GLU A 192 -1.53 3.35 17.09
C GLU A 192 -0.17 3.84 16.59
N GLN A 193 0.82 3.87 17.47
CA GLN A 193 2.15 4.32 17.11
C GLN A 193 3.22 3.31 17.50
N ILE A 194 3.98 2.82 16.53
CA ILE A 194 5.06 1.85 16.75
C ILE A 194 6.27 2.56 17.33
N LYS A 195 6.53 2.35 18.62
CA LYS A 195 7.67 2.95 19.30
C LYS A 195 8.99 2.42 18.75
N GLY A 196 9.85 3.33 18.30
CA GLY A 196 11.17 3.03 17.75
C GLY A 196 11.18 2.59 16.29
N GLY A 197 10.01 2.39 15.67
CA GLY A 197 9.89 2.10 14.25
C GLY A 197 10.07 3.35 13.38
N ASN A 198 10.26 3.15 12.08
CA ASN A 198 10.39 4.22 11.09
C ASN A 198 9.50 3.96 9.87
N HIS A 199 9.54 4.86 8.86
CA HIS A 199 8.73 4.76 7.64
C HIS A 199 9.04 3.50 6.83
N ALA A 200 10.31 3.28 6.52
CA ALA A 200 10.75 2.13 5.73
C ALA A 200 10.43 0.78 6.41
N GLY A 201 10.32 0.77 7.73
CA GLY A 201 9.97 -0.43 8.50
C GLY A 201 8.54 -0.91 8.33
N PHE A 202 7.64 -0.18 7.67
CA PHE A 202 6.33 -0.68 7.27
C PHE A 202 6.39 -1.70 6.12
N GLY A 203 7.50 -1.71 5.38
CA GLY A 203 7.92 -2.81 4.51
C GLY A 203 9.24 -3.43 4.98
N SER A 204 9.84 -4.27 4.14
CA SER A 204 11.16 -4.88 4.38
C SER A 204 12.05 -4.69 3.14
N TYR A 205 12.53 -3.45 2.94
CA TYR A 205 13.31 -3.00 1.78
C TYR A 205 14.55 -2.16 2.13
N GLY A 206 14.90 -2.11 3.42
CA GLY A 206 16.09 -1.40 3.87
C GLY A 206 15.87 0.09 4.12
N LYS A 207 16.89 0.90 3.86
CA LYS A 207 16.85 2.35 4.14
C LYS A 207 16.12 3.12 3.04
N GLN A 208 15.31 4.09 3.44
CA GLN A 208 14.65 5.03 2.54
C GLN A 208 15.24 6.43 2.68
N SER A 209 15.38 7.14 1.57
CA SER A 209 15.82 8.53 1.58
C SER A 209 14.84 9.41 2.36
N GLY A 210 15.37 10.27 3.22
CA GLY A 210 14.60 11.17 4.08
C GLY A 210 14.01 10.53 5.34
N ASP A 211 14.17 9.21 5.52
CA ASP A 211 13.69 8.53 6.73
C ASP A 211 14.74 8.54 7.86
N ASN A 212 14.27 8.50 9.10
CA ASN A 212 15.13 8.39 10.27
C ASN A 212 15.51 6.91 10.55
N THR A 213 16.63 6.74 11.24
CA THR A 213 17.06 5.40 11.68
C THR A 213 16.12 4.88 12.77
N ALA A 214 15.53 3.69 12.53
CA ALA A 214 14.76 3.00 13.55
C ALA A 214 15.63 2.58 14.74
N SER A 215 15.05 2.57 15.93
CA SER A 215 15.69 2.04 17.16
C SER A 215 15.29 0.60 17.49
N ILE A 216 14.46 0.00 16.64
CA ILE A 216 14.10 -1.43 16.66
C ILE A 216 14.46 -2.08 15.32
N SER A 217 14.64 -3.40 15.31
CA SER A 217 14.90 -4.13 14.07
C SER A 217 13.68 -4.13 13.15
N ASN A 218 13.90 -4.26 11.83
CA ASN A 218 12.82 -4.43 10.86
C ASN A 218 11.93 -5.62 11.22
N ALA A 219 12.51 -6.78 11.57
CA ALA A 219 11.75 -7.96 11.99
C ALA A 219 10.82 -7.68 13.17
N LYS A 220 11.28 -6.89 14.17
CA LYS A 220 10.44 -6.47 15.29
C LYS A 220 9.29 -5.56 14.82
N GLN A 221 9.55 -4.60 13.94
CA GLN A 221 8.49 -3.74 13.41
C GLN A 221 7.47 -4.54 12.58
N GLN A 222 7.92 -5.47 11.73
CA GLN A 222 7.04 -6.37 10.96
C GLN A 222 6.13 -7.22 11.88
N ASN A 223 6.66 -7.71 12.99
CA ASN A 223 5.88 -8.43 14.00
C ASN A 223 4.83 -7.55 14.66
N ILE A 224 5.18 -6.32 15.04
CA ILE A 224 4.23 -5.38 15.65
C ILE A 224 3.11 -5.04 14.66
N ILE A 225 3.44 -4.76 13.39
CA ILE A 225 2.45 -4.49 12.34
C ILE A 225 1.46 -5.65 12.21
N SER A 226 1.96 -6.87 12.05
CA SER A 226 1.10 -8.04 11.91
C SER A 226 0.21 -8.25 13.13
N THR A 227 0.74 -8.09 14.34
CA THR A 227 -0.02 -8.23 15.60
C THR A 227 -1.14 -7.18 15.68
N LEU A 228 -0.83 -5.91 15.42
CA LEU A 228 -1.82 -4.83 15.47
C LEU A 228 -2.92 -5.01 14.41
N LEU A 229 -2.55 -5.39 13.18
CA LEU A 229 -3.50 -5.67 12.12
C LEU A 229 -4.41 -6.86 12.46
N ILE A 230 -3.83 -7.98 12.92
CA ILE A 230 -4.60 -9.18 13.29
C ILE A 230 -5.57 -8.88 14.44
N ASN A 231 -5.12 -8.20 15.48
CA ASN A 231 -5.97 -7.84 16.61
C ASN A 231 -7.13 -6.94 16.17
N TRP A 232 -6.85 -5.93 15.34
CA TRP A 232 -7.88 -5.04 14.81
C TRP A 232 -8.86 -5.79 13.90
N LEU A 233 -8.37 -6.63 12.98
CA LEU A 233 -9.23 -7.44 12.11
C LEU A 233 -10.17 -8.33 12.92
N ASN A 234 -9.65 -9.02 13.94
CA ASN A 234 -10.45 -9.92 14.77
C ASN A 234 -11.45 -9.20 15.68
N SER A 235 -11.13 -7.98 16.13
CA SER A 235 -12.01 -7.25 17.07
C SER A 235 -13.02 -6.33 16.38
N SER A 236 -12.72 -5.87 15.18
CA SER A 236 -13.49 -4.81 14.54
C SER A 236 -14.17 -5.22 13.23
N ILE A 237 -13.70 -6.29 12.58
CA ILE A 237 -14.27 -6.75 11.31
C ILE A 237 -15.16 -7.94 11.60
N SER A 238 -16.48 -7.69 11.64
CA SER A 238 -17.48 -8.76 11.77
C SER A 238 -17.50 -9.65 10.51
N GLU A 239 -17.75 -10.93 10.74
CA GLU A 239 -18.03 -11.91 9.69
C GLU A 239 -19.26 -11.55 8.85
#